data_5830f13a5f243dd5768bdb66820c2854
#
_entry.id   5830f13a5f243dd5768bdb66820c2854
#
_cell.length_a   1.000
_cell.length_b   1.000
_cell.length_c   1.000
_cell.angle_alpha   90.00
_cell.angle_beta   90.00
_cell.angle_gamma   90.00
#
_symmetry.space_group_name_H-M   'P 1'
#
loop_
_entity.id
_entity.type
_entity.pdbx_description
1 polymer ?
#
loop_
_entity_poly.entity_id
_entity_poly.type
_entity_poly.pdbx_seq_one_letter_code
_entity_poly.pdbx_strand_id
1 'polypeptide(L)'
;VVYVVVSTQMIATFVANIYKMSGVNVLIIGSGGREHALAWKLSQSPKLGKLFALPGNPGTARLGENIPLSVLDFEGIRTVVLEKNINLVVIGPEEPLVKGLYNFLTGDLGLRNVLVVGPGREGAMLEGSKNFAKAFMQRHGIPTARYRAFTRDEYSEAKKFLGTLSSPYVLKADGLAAGKGVVIQASYEDACASLGEFFSGKFGDAGNVVVIEEYLRGVELSVFVLTDGKSYVILPEAKDYKRVGAGDTGPNTGGMGAVSPVPFATPEFMKKVEETIVKPTISGLASEGIPYCGFIFFGLMNVVGNPFVVEYNARFGDPETQVVLPRIKNDMLELLMLCAAGKMNEAELVVAPQFAATVILASGGYPG
;
A
#
# COMPACT_ATOMS: atom_id res chain seq x y z
N VAL A 1 29.35 15.10 15.63
CA VAL A 1 28.72 14.04 14.83
C VAL A 1 29.44 12.75 15.21
N VAL A 2 28.77 11.88 15.97
CA VAL A 2 29.30 10.55 16.33
C VAL A 2 28.79 9.55 15.30
N TYR A 3 29.65 9.08 14.42
CA TYR A 3 29.34 7.96 13.54
C TYR A 3 29.42 6.68 14.37
N VAL A 4 28.26 6.05 14.65
CA VAL A 4 28.24 4.69 15.17
C VAL A 4 28.43 3.74 13.99
N VAL A 5 29.63 3.25 13.80
CA VAL A 5 29.91 2.17 12.83
C VAL A 5 29.38 0.87 13.45
N VAL A 6 28.16 0.50 13.06
CA VAL A 6 27.64 -0.86 13.34
C VAL A 6 28.43 -1.82 12.49
N SER A 7 29.22 -2.70 13.10
CA SER A 7 30.04 -3.66 12.35
C SER A 7 29.14 -4.62 11.56
N THR A 8 29.52 -4.95 10.35
CA THR A 8 28.86 -5.96 9.48
C THR A 8 28.65 -7.29 10.21
N GLN A 9 29.50 -7.59 11.19
CA GLN A 9 29.43 -8.78 12.01
C GLN A 9 28.27 -8.76 13.01
N MET A 10 27.89 -7.59 13.57
CA MET A 10 26.71 -7.46 14.45
C MET A 10 25.40 -7.62 13.68
N ILE A 11 25.35 -7.06 12.47
CA ILE A 11 24.19 -7.24 11.58
C ILE A 11 24.06 -8.72 11.17
N ALA A 12 25.17 -9.37 10.78
CA ALA A 12 25.16 -10.79 10.40
C ALA A 12 24.75 -11.71 11.56
N THR A 13 25.15 -11.41 12.79
CA THR A 13 24.77 -12.17 14.00
C THR A 13 23.30 -11.96 14.34
N PHE A 14 22.79 -10.75 14.26
CA PHE A 14 21.37 -10.43 14.46
C PHE A 14 20.50 -11.16 13.44
N VAL A 15 20.90 -11.12 12.19
CA VAL A 15 20.21 -11.77 11.07
C VAL A 15 20.24 -13.32 11.16
N ALA A 16 21.36 -13.92 11.54
CA ALA A 16 21.44 -15.37 11.77
C ALA A 16 20.52 -15.85 12.91
N ASN A 17 20.21 -14.95 13.86
CA ASN A 17 19.28 -15.24 14.94
C ASN A 17 17.80 -15.16 14.51
N ILE A 18 17.43 -14.43 13.45
CA ILE A 18 16.05 -14.28 12.99
C ILE A 18 15.42 -15.65 12.67
N TYR A 19 16.13 -16.54 12.00
CA TYR A 19 15.64 -17.89 11.68
C TYR A 19 15.42 -18.77 12.92
N LYS A 20 16.15 -18.49 14.00
CA LYS A 20 16.05 -19.23 15.27
C LYS A 20 15.13 -18.57 16.28
N MET A 21 14.64 -17.35 16.01
CA MET A 21 13.74 -16.66 16.93
C MET A 21 12.42 -17.42 17.04
N SER A 22 12.03 -17.69 18.29
CA SER A 22 10.69 -18.14 18.68
C SER A 22 10.18 -17.19 19.76
N GLY A 23 8.87 -17.11 19.93
CA GLY A 23 8.27 -16.18 20.88
C GLY A 23 8.35 -14.71 20.44
N VAL A 24 8.27 -14.46 19.13
CA VAL A 24 8.32 -13.11 18.52
C VAL A 24 7.05 -12.34 18.88
N ASN A 25 7.20 -11.25 19.60
CA ASN A 25 6.10 -10.33 19.89
C ASN A 25 5.89 -9.37 18.71
N VAL A 26 4.67 -9.33 18.18
CA VAL A 26 4.32 -8.54 17.00
C VAL A 26 3.30 -7.46 17.37
N LEU A 27 3.52 -6.23 16.89
CA LEU A 27 2.58 -5.14 16.96
C LEU A 27 2.11 -4.79 15.54
N ILE A 28 0.80 -4.90 15.30
CA ILE A 28 0.16 -4.42 14.08
C ILE A 28 -0.42 -3.03 14.34
N ILE A 29 -0.02 -2.04 13.55
CA ILE A 29 -0.61 -0.70 13.58
C ILE A 29 -1.79 -0.68 12.63
N GLY A 30 -2.98 -0.29 13.11
CA GLY A 30 -4.21 -0.14 12.34
C GLY A 30 -5.39 -0.90 12.93
N SER A 31 -6.57 -0.77 12.31
CA SER A 31 -7.84 -1.29 12.83
C SER A 31 -8.80 -1.81 11.75
N GLY A 32 -8.38 -1.88 10.49
CA GLY A 32 -9.21 -2.31 9.36
C GLY A 32 -9.33 -3.83 9.20
N GLY A 33 -10.03 -4.25 8.16
CA GLY A 33 -10.12 -5.66 7.76
C GLY A 33 -8.78 -6.23 7.33
N ARG A 34 -7.93 -5.43 6.72
CA ARG A 34 -6.54 -5.75 6.38
C ARG A 34 -5.73 -6.14 7.62
N GLU A 35 -5.76 -5.34 8.67
CA GLU A 35 -5.04 -5.61 9.91
C GLU A 35 -5.56 -6.86 10.60
N HIS A 36 -6.89 -7.12 10.57
CA HIS A 36 -7.45 -8.35 11.08
C HIS A 36 -6.98 -9.58 10.27
N ALA A 37 -6.95 -9.49 8.94
CA ALA A 37 -6.45 -10.57 8.09
C ALA A 37 -4.95 -10.85 8.31
N LEU A 38 -4.14 -9.80 8.48
CA LEU A 38 -2.73 -9.92 8.88
C LEU A 38 -2.60 -10.60 10.25
N ALA A 39 -3.35 -10.16 11.25
CA ALA A 39 -3.38 -10.74 12.59
C ALA A 39 -3.73 -12.23 12.54
N TRP A 40 -4.77 -12.60 11.77
CA TRP A 40 -5.17 -13.99 11.57
C TRP A 40 -4.06 -14.82 10.92
N LYS A 41 -3.39 -14.30 9.90
CA LYS A 41 -2.31 -15.03 9.23
C LYS A 41 -1.09 -15.18 10.12
N LEU A 42 -0.72 -14.15 10.87
CA LEU A 42 0.40 -14.16 11.80
C LEU A 42 0.15 -15.08 13.00
N SER A 43 -1.11 -15.21 13.48
CA SER A 43 -1.47 -16.09 14.58
C SER A 43 -1.25 -17.58 14.29
N GLN A 44 -1.05 -17.95 13.01
CA GLN A 44 -0.74 -19.33 12.58
C GLN A 44 0.75 -19.65 12.66
N SER A 45 1.62 -18.65 12.88
CA SER A 45 3.06 -18.87 12.93
C SER A 45 3.49 -19.56 14.23
N PRO A 46 4.27 -20.65 14.17
CA PRO A 46 4.86 -21.27 15.34
C PRO A 46 5.94 -20.40 16.01
N LYS A 47 6.38 -19.33 15.32
CA LYS A 47 7.37 -18.37 15.85
C LYS A 47 6.71 -17.24 16.65
N LEU A 48 5.38 -17.09 16.57
CA LEU A 48 4.67 -16.03 17.28
C LEU A 48 4.72 -16.22 18.80
N GLY A 49 5.12 -15.18 19.52
CA GLY A 49 4.97 -15.07 20.97
C GLY A 49 3.62 -14.46 21.34
N LYS A 50 3.54 -13.14 21.29
CA LYS A 50 2.31 -12.40 21.55
C LYS A 50 1.98 -11.50 20.36
N LEU A 51 0.67 -11.33 20.13
CA LEU A 51 0.16 -10.45 19.09
C LEU A 51 -0.55 -9.24 19.73
N PHE A 52 -0.21 -8.07 19.27
CA PHE A 52 -0.82 -6.80 19.66
C PHE A 52 -1.33 -6.07 18.43
N ALA A 53 -2.44 -5.34 18.55
CA ALA A 53 -2.98 -4.48 17.50
C ALA A 53 -3.29 -3.09 18.07
N LEU A 54 -2.98 -2.02 17.33
CA LEU A 54 -3.10 -0.64 17.78
C LEU A 54 -3.77 0.22 16.67
N PRO A 55 -4.98 0.72 16.87
CA PRO A 55 -5.87 0.47 18.01
C PRO A 55 -6.54 -0.92 17.98
N GLY A 56 -6.45 -1.64 16.85
CA GLY A 56 -7.11 -2.90 16.64
C GLY A 56 -8.63 -2.80 16.46
N ASN A 57 -9.29 -3.95 16.42
CA ASN A 57 -10.75 -4.08 16.26
C ASN A 57 -11.25 -5.34 16.99
N PRO A 58 -12.57 -5.62 17.03
CA PRO A 58 -13.10 -6.81 17.70
C PRO A 58 -12.57 -8.15 17.12
N GLY A 59 -12.15 -8.19 15.86
CA GLY A 59 -11.55 -9.38 15.25
C GLY A 59 -10.13 -9.61 15.75
N THR A 60 -9.30 -8.55 15.79
CA THR A 60 -7.94 -8.63 16.33
C THR A 60 -7.91 -8.96 17.82
N ALA A 61 -8.91 -8.49 18.59
CA ALA A 61 -9.06 -8.82 20.02
C ALA A 61 -9.28 -10.33 20.31
N ARG A 62 -9.68 -11.10 19.31
CA ARG A 62 -9.80 -12.58 19.43
C ARG A 62 -8.46 -13.30 19.22
N LEU A 63 -7.49 -12.61 18.62
CA LEU A 63 -6.21 -13.17 18.22
C LEU A 63 -5.05 -12.67 19.08
N GLY A 64 -5.25 -11.52 19.76
CA GLY A 64 -4.23 -10.87 20.57
C GLY A 64 -4.81 -9.76 21.45
N GLU A 65 -3.95 -8.88 21.95
CA GLU A 65 -4.33 -7.73 22.78
C GLU A 65 -4.48 -6.46 21.93
N ASN A 66 -5.62 -5.78 22.01
CA ASN A 66 -5.80 -4.46 21.41
C ASN A 66 -5.33 -3.37 22.37
N ILE A 67 -4.62 -2.36 21.83
CA ILE A 67 -4.07 -1.24 22.60
C ILE A 67 -4.76 0.05 22.13
N PRO A 68 -5.56 0.71 22.96
CA PRO A 68 -6.40 1.84 22.56
C PRO A 68 -5.60 3.15 22.42
N LEU A 69 -4.72 3.22 21.43
CA LEU A 69 -3.95 4.41 21.08
C LEU A 69 -4.19 4.82 19.63
N SER A 70 -4.00 6.10 19.33
CA SER A 70 -4.02 6.61 17.96
C SER A 70 -2.81 6.09 17.17
N VAL A 71 -3.00 5.77 15.90
CA VAL A 71 -1.92 5.39 14.97
C VAL A 71 -0.92 6.55 14.73
N LEU A 72 -1.26 7.78 15.13
CA LEU A 72 -0.43 8.97 15.03
C LEU A 72 0.23 9.37 16.36
N ASP A 73 -0.04 8.65 17.45
CA ASP A 73 0.67 8.87 18.73
C ASP A 73 2.00 8.11 18.74
N PHE A 74 3.01 8.68 18.08
CA PHE A 74 4.30 8.04 17.89
C PHE A 74 5.04 7.75 19.19
N GLU A 75 4.97 8.67 20.18
CA GLU A 75 5.58 8.46 21.49
C GLU A 75 4.86 7.39 22.30
N GLY A 76 3.53 7.34 22.24
CA GLY A 76 2.73 6.27 22.83
C GLY A 76 3.06 4.93 22.19
N ILE A 77 3.19 4.87 20.85
CA ILE A 77 3.60 3.66 20.13
C ILE A 77 5.00 3.20 20.58
N ARG A 78 5.95 4.13 20.69
CA ARG A 78 7.31 3.85 21.21
C ARG A 78 7.26 3.21 22.59
N THR A 79 6.47 3.78 23.49
CA THR A 79 6.28 3.28 24.86
C THR A 79 5.74 1.86 24.86
N VAL A 80 4.71 1.59 24.05
CA VAL A 80 4.14 0.24 23.88
C VAL A 80 5.20 -0.74 23.36
N VAL A 81 6.00 -0.35 22.36
CA VAL A 81 7.05 -1.22 21.80
C VAL A 81 8.04 -1.65 22.88
N LEU A 82 8.43 -0.75 23.75
CA LEU A 82 9.36 -1.05 24.87
C LEU A 82 8.68 -1.89 25.96
N GLU A 83 7.52 -1.49 26.45
CA GLU A 83 6.82 -2.17 27.58
C GLU A 83 6.35 -3.58 27.23
N LYS A 84 5.89 -3.79 25.99
CA LYS A 84 5.42 -5.10 25.52
C LYS A 84 6.53 -5.95 24.92
N ASN A 85 7.79 -5.46 24.93
CA ASN A 85 8.95 -6.13 24.33
C ASN A 85 8.67 -6.57 22.89
N ILE A 86 8.18 -5.65 22.07
CA ILE A 86 7.86 -5.90 20.66
C ILE A 86 9.14 -6.16 19.87
N ASN A 87 9.14 -7.20 19.05
CA ASN A 87 10.26 -7.55 18.17
C ASN A 87 10.01 -7.13 16.72
N LEU A 88 8.72 -7.08 16.30
CA LEU A 88 8.33 -6.69 14.95
C LEU A 88 7.12 -5.75 15.00
N VAL A 89 7.23 -4.61 14.32
CA VAL A 89 6.11 -3.70 14.05
C VAL A 89 5.71 -3.80 12.59
N VAL A 90 4.41 -3.96 12.32
CA VAL A 90 3.84 -3.95 10.96
C VAL A 90 2.89 -2.78 10.85
N ILE A 91 3.19 -1.84 9.96
CA ILE A 91 2.38 -0.62 9.77
C ILE A 91 1.37 -0.88 8.66
N GLY A 92 0.09 -0.95 9.02
CA GLY A 92 -1.00 -1.28 8.10
C GLY A 92 -1.52 -0.09 7.27
N PRO A 93 -1.93 1.04 7.88
CA PRO A 93 -2.52 2.17 7.16
C PRO A 93 -1.46 3.12 6.59
N GLU A 94 -1.86 3.89 5.57
CA GLU A 94 -1.01 4.84 4.85
C GLU A 94 -0.65 6.10 5.64
N GLU A 95 -1.57 6.61 6.46
CA GLU A 95 -1.37 7.90 7.12
C GLU A 95 -0.15 7.94 8.05
N PRO A 96 0.06 6.99 8.98
CA PRO A 96 1.26 6.97 9.81
C PRO A 96 2.55 6.77 8.99
N LEU A 97 2.50 6.08 7.83
CA LEU A 97 3.64 5.95 6.94
C LEU A 97 4.04 7.29 6.33
N VAL A 98 3.08 8.02 5.77
CA VAL A 98 3.29 9.37 5.20
C VAL A 98 3.74 10.36 6.27
N LYS A 99 3.23 10.23 7.49
CA LYS A 99 3.66 11.05 8.66
C LYS A 99 5.03 10.64 9.21
N GLY A 100 5.59 9.50 8.78
CA GLY A 100 6.96 9.08 9.08
C GLY A 100 7.13 8.22 10.32
N LEU A 101 6.12 7.44 10.70
CA LEU A 101 6.22 6.50 11.82
C LEU A 101 7.39 5.51 11.65
N TYR A 102 7.62 5.01 10.42
CA TYR A 102 8.77 4.15 10.13
C TYR A 102 10.09 4.85 10.48
N ASN A 103 10.29 6.08 10.01
CA ASN A 103 11.51 6.86 10.28
C ASN A 103 11.70 7.16 11.78
N PHE A 104 10.58 7.43 12.47
CA PHE A 104 10.60 7.66 13.92
C PHE A 104 11.07 6.42 14.67
N LEU A 105 10.49 5.24 14.39
CA LEU A 105 10.82 3.99 15.07
C LEU A 105 12.26 3.51 14.75
N THR A 106 12.65 3.57 13.48
CA THR A 106 13.99 3.11 13.04
C THR A 106 15.11 4.09 13.37
N GLY A 107 14.79 5.35 13.62
CA GLY A 107 15.74 6.39 14.07
C GLY A 107 16.01 6.36 15.57
N ASP A 108 15.20 5.65 16.36
CA ASP A 108 15.35 5.57 17.81
C ASP A 108 16.40 4.50 18.19
N LEU A 109 17.49 4.95 18.86
CA LEU A 109 18.55 4.06 19.32
C LEU A 109 18.07 3.01 20.34
N GLY A 110 17.01 3.31 21.11
CA GLY A 110 16.39 2.37 22.05
C GLY A 110 15.63 1.23 21.36
N LEU A 111 15.23 1.44 20.09
CA LEU A 111 14.47 0.49 19.29
C LEU A 111 15.30 -0.20 18.20
N ARG A 112 16.63 -0.06 18.20
CA ARG A 112 17.53 -0.61 17.16
C ARG A 112 17.43 -2.11 16.89
N ASN A 113 16.84 -2.87 17.81
CA ASN A 113 16.63 -4.32 17.72
C ASN A 113 15.19 -4.67 17.31
N VAL A 114 14.34 -3.66 17.03
CA VAL A 114 12.96 -3.85 16.62
C VAL A 114 12.91 -3.81 15.10
N LEU A 115 12.37 -4.85 14.51
CA LEU A 115 12.11 -4.91 13.07
C LEU A 115 10.86 -4.08 12.75
N VAL A 116 10.88 -3.33 11.66
CA VAL A 116 9.72 -2.52 11.22
C VAL A 116 9.42 -2.80 9.76
N VAL A 117 8.18 -3.18 9.46
CA VAL A 117 7.66 -3.36 8.10
C VAL A 117 6.73 -2.20 7.77
N GLY A 118 7.11 -1.45 6.78
CA GLY A 118 6.48 -0.26 6.23
C GLY A 118 7.57 0.59 5.56
N PRO A 119 7.26 1.35 4.50
CA PRO A 119 8.24 2.25 3.89
C PRO A 119 8.50 3.47 4.79
N GLY A 120 9.66 4.09 4.60
CA GLY A 120 9.93 5.42 5.11
C GLY A 120 9.03 6.47 4.45
N ARG A 121 9.05 7.70 5.01
CA ARG A 121 8.22 8.82 4.52
C ARG A 121 8.36 9.04 3.01
N GLU A 122 9.58 8.99 2.47
CA GLU A 122 9.83 9.20 1.05
C GLU A 122 9.22 8.08 0.19
N GLY A 123 9.37 6.81 0.60
CA GLY A 123 8.74 5.67 -0.07
C GLY A 123 7.21 5.69 0.01
N ALA A 124 6.66 6.16 1.14
CA ALA A 124 5.22 6.33 1.33
C ALA A 124 4.61 7.41 0.42
N MET A 125 5.43 8.31 -0.15
CA MET A 125 4.97 9.30 -1.12
C MET A 125 4.46 8.69 -2.43
N LEU A 126 4.77 7.43 -2.74
CA LEU A 126 4.14 6.72 -3.86
C LEU A 126 2.60 6.66 -3.72
N GLU A 127 2.07 6.62 -2.48
CA GLU A 127 0.64 6.73 -2.18
C GLU A 127 0.26 8.15 -1.72
N GLY A 128 1.12 8.80 -0.95
CA GLY A 128 0.89 10.09 -0.33
C GLY A 128 0.75 11.25 -1.31
N SER A 129 1.34 11.14 -2.51
CA SER A 129 1.23 12.14 -3.58
C SER A 129 1.11 11.46 -4.94
N LYS A 130 -0.02 11.68 -5.61
CA LYS A 130 -0.26 11.17 -6.97
C LYS A 130 0.65 11.83 -7.99
N ASN A 131 0.95 13.11 -7.79
CA ASN A 131 1.90 13.85 -8.62
C ASN A 131 3.31 13.26 -8.48
N PHE A 132 3.78 12.99 -7.26
CA PHE A 132 5.05 12.32 -7.03
C PHE A 132 5.10 10.94 -7.70
N ALA A 133 4.06 10.12 -7.50
CA ALA A 133 3.96 8.78 -8.10
C ALA A 133 4.01 8.84 -9.64
N LYS A 134 3.27 9.76 -10.25
CA LYS A 134 3.26 9.96 -11.71
C LYS A 134 4.62 10.42 -12.24
N ALA A 135 5.24 11.39 -11.57
CA ALA A 135 6.58 11.86 -11.94
C ALA A 135 7.63 10.75 -11.79
N PHE A 136 7.53 9.92 -10.73
CA PHE A 136 8.36 8.73 -10.55
C PHE A 136 8.17 7.74 -11.71
N MET A 137 6.93 7.39 -12.05
CA MET A 137 6.64 6.49 -13.18
C MET A 137 7.22 7.02 -14.49
N GLN A 138 7.11 8.31 -14.75
CA GLN A 138 7.66 8.93 -15.95
C GLN A 138 9.18 8.85 -16.00
N ARG A 139 9.89 9.13 -14.89
CA ARG A 139 11.37 9.05 -14.81
C ARG A 139 11.89 7.66 -15.05
N HIS A 140 11.14 6.63 -14.62
CA HIS A 140 11.56 5.23 -14.71
C HIS A 140 10.90 4.45 -15.85
N GLY A 141 10.21 5.14 -16.79
CA GLY A 141 9.59 4.52 -17.96
C GLY A 141 8.49 3.52 -17.63
N ILE A 142 7.81 3.66 -16.48
CA ILE A 142 6.74 2.78 -16.01
C ILE A 142 5.44 3.18 -16.71
N PRO A 143 4.73 2.22 -17.38
CA PRO A 143 3.50 2.52 -18.10
C PRO A 143 2.41 3.06 -17.18
N THR A 144 1.84 4.21 -17.52
CA THR A 144 0.72 4.82 -16.82
C THR A 144 -0.07 5.71 -17.79
N ALA A 145 -1.27 6.16 -17.41
CA ALA A 145 -2.07 7.08 -18.17
C ALA A 145 -1.32 8.39 -18.46
N ARG A 146 -1.55 8.97 -19.64
CA ARG A 146 -1.07 10.32 -19.95
C ARG A 146 -1.67 11.29 -18.94
N TYR A 147 -0.83 12.11 -18.32
CA TYR A 147 -1.25 12.98 -17.22
C TYR A 147 -0.54 14.33 -17.26
N ARG A 148 -1.07 15.26 -16.50
CA ARG A 148 -0.40 16.48 -16.07
C ARG A 148 -0.96 16.92 -14.71
N ALA A 149 -0.09 17.44 -13.85
CA ALA A 149 -0.47 18.04 -12.58
C ALA A 149 -0.55 19.55 -12.71
N PHE A 150 -1.50 20.16 -12.00
CA PHE A 150 -1.74 21.60 -12.03
C PHE A 150 -2.02 22.12 -10.62
N THR A 151 -1.52 23.32 -10.35
CA THR A 151 -1.89 24.14 -9.20
C THR A 151 -3.06 25.06 -9.54
N ARG A 152 -3.62 25.70 -8.52
CA ARG A 152 -4.73 26.67 -8.71
C ARG A 152 -4.38 27.80 -9.69
N ASP A 153 -3.15 28.28 -9.66
CA ASP A 153 -2.70 29.39 -10.52
C ASP A 153 -2.61 28.97 -11.99
N GLU A 154 -2.56 27.65 -12.25
CA GLU A 154 -2.51 27.07 -13.60
C GLU A 154 -3.90 26.63 -14.12
N TYR A 155 -5.00 27.18 -13.57
CA TYR A 155 -6.37 26.78 -13.92
C TYR A 155 -6.66 26.85 -15.42
N SER A 156 -6.18 27.89 -16.10
CA SER A 156 -6.37 28.07 -17.56
C SER A 156 -5.65 27.00 -18.36
N GLU A 157 -4.43 26.64 -17.97
CA GLU A 157 -3.62 25.57 -18.59
C GLU A 157 -4.23 24.20 -18.33
N ALA A 158 -4.77 23.98 -17.13
CA ALA A 158 -5.48 22.76 -16.78
C ALA A 158 -6.70 22.54 -17.69
N LYS A 159 -7.49 23.57 -17.95
CA LYS A 159 -8.62 23.52 -18.90
C LYS A 159 -8.16 23.24 -20.34
N LYS A 160 -7.07 23.84 -20.79
CA LYS A 160 -6.49 23.57 -22.11
C LYS A 160 -6.08 22.11 -22.21
N PHE A 161 -5.42 21.57 -21.16
CA PHE A 161 -5.02 20.16 -21.13
C PHE A 161 -6.23 19.22 -21.14
N LEU A 162 -7.28 19.50 -20.35
CA LEU A 162 -8.56 18.76 -20.42
C LEU A 162 -9.08 18.70 -21.86
N GLY A 163 -9.06 19.81 -22.59
CA GLY A 163 -9.48 19.86 -24.00
C GLY A 163 -8.63 19.03 -24.97
N THR A 164 -7.46 18.53 -24.55
CA THR A 164 -6.63 17.60 -25.34
C THR A 164 -6.92 16.14 -25.07
N LEU A 165 -7.73 15.84 -24.05
CA LEU A 165 -8.13 14.49 -23.66
C LEU A 165 -9.48 14.13 -24.29
N SER A 166 -9.75 12.83 -24.33
CA SER A 166 -11.06 12.28 -24.72
C SER A 166 -11.87 11.91 -23.49
N SER A 167 -13.19 12.07 -23.56
CA SER A 167 -14.13 11.61 -22.53
C SER A 167 -14.02 10.09 -22.28
N PRO A 168 -14.19 9.63 -21.02
CA PRO A 168 -14.35 10.42 -19.79
C PRO A 168 -13.04 11.07 -19.30
N TYR A 169 -13.16 12.08 -18.47
CA TYR A 169 -12.06 12.86 -17.90
C TYR A 169 -11.80 12.43 -16.46
N VAL A 170 -10.54 12.20 -16.10
CA VAL A 170 -10.14 11.77 -14.73
C VAL A 170 -9.41 12.90 -14.04
N LEU A 171 -9.93 13.34 -12.89
CA LEU A 171 -9.32 14.32 -12.01
C LEU A 171 -9.04 13.69 -10.65
N LYS A 172 -7.84 13.87 -10.13
CA LYS A 172 -7.42 13.31 -8.84
C LYS A 172 -6.80 14.40 -7.96
N ALA A 173 -7.29 14.54 -6.73
CA ALA A 173 -6.62 15.37 -5.71
C ALA A 173 -5.26 14.75 -5.37
N ASP A 174 -4.23 15.60 -5.24
CA ASP A 174 -2.88 15.18 -4.87
C ASP A 174 -2.77 15.08 -3.35
N GLY A 175 -2.86 13.90 -2.81
CA GLY A 175 -2.79 13.64 -1.37
C GLY A 175 -3.73 12.55 -0.94
N LEU A 176 -3.68 12.24 0.37
CA LEU A 176 -4.59 11.29 0.97
C LEU A 176 -6.00 11.90 1.05
N ALA A 177 -6.96 11.26 0.41
CA ALA A 177 -8.36 11.70 0.37
C ALA A 177 -9.35 10.55 0.66
N ALA A 178 -8.90 9.51 1.39
CA ALA A 178 -9.70 8.36 1.81
C ALA A 178 -10.55 7.75 0.66
N GLY A 179 -9.96 7.62 -0.54
CA GLY A 179 -10.64 7.08 -1.72
C GLY A 179 -11.64 8.05 -2.40
N LYS A 180 -11.90 9.24 -1.83
CA LYS A 180 -12.87 10.21 -2.33
C LYS A 180 -12.28 11.27 -3.27
N GLY A 181 -10.96 11.33 -3.39
CA GLY A 181 -10.24 12.35 -4.17
C GLY A 181 -10.16 12.08 -5.68
N VAL A 182 -10.89 11.10 -6.22
CA VAL A 182 -10.92 10.78 -7.64
C VAL A 182 -12.31 11.04 -8.20
N VAL A 183 -12.38 11.83 -9.27
CA VAL A 183 -13.62 12.18 -9.97
C VAL A 183 -13.47 11.83 -11.45
N ILE A 184 -14.46 11.15 -12.00
CA ILE A 184 -14.52 10.80 -13.43
C ILE A 184 -15.75 11.48 -14.03
N GLN A 185 -15.54 12.35 -15.02
CA GLN A 185 -16.60 13.15 -15.65
C GLN A 185 -16.79 12.79 -17.12
N ALA A 186 -18.05 12.67 -17.51
CA ALA A 186 -18.42 12.31 -18.88
C ALA A 186 -18.33 13.48 -19.85
N SER A 187 -18.49 14.73 -19.38
CA SER A 187 -18.42 15.93 -20.20
C SER A 187 -17.24 16.82 -19.85
N TYR A 188 -16.78 17.63 -20.81
CA TYR A 188 -15.73 18.63 -20.59
C TYR A 188 -16.20 19.71 -19.60
N GLU A 189 -17.46 20.12 -19.69
CA GLU A 189 -18.08 21.13 -18.84
C GLU A 189 -18.09 20.68 -17.38
N ASP A 190 -18.51 19.43 -17.11
CA ASP A 190 -18.51 18.85 -15.75
C ASP A 190 -17.08 18.67 -15.22
N ALA A 191 -16.13 18.30 -16.09
CA ALA A 191 -14.73 18.21 -15.72
C ALA A 191 -14.15 19.57 -15.32
N CYS A 192 -14.48 20.64 -16.05
CA CYS A 192 -14.09 22.01 -15.70
C CYS A 192 -14.76 22.48 -14.40
N ALA A 193 -16.03 22.15 -14.17
CA ALA A 193 -16.73 22.47 -12.94
C ALA A 193 -16.06 21.75 -11.73
N SER A 194 -15.81 20.45 -11.86
CA SER A 194 -15.11 19.68 -10.84
C SER A 194 -13.71 20.22 -10.55
N LEU A 195 -12.94 20.61 -11.57
CA LEU A 195 -11.64 21.25 -11.39
C LEU A 195 -11.74 22.53 -10.54
N GLY A 196 -12.78 23.34 -10.76
CA GLY A 196 -13.08 24.51 -9.95
C GLY A 196 -13.38 24.16 -8.49
N GLU A 197 -14.14 23.10 -8.25
CA GLU A 197 -14.45 22.61 -6.90
C GLU A 197 -13.19 22.13 -6.16
N PHE A 198 -12.28 21.41 -6.85
CA PHE A 198 -11.00 20.97 -6.26
C PHE A 198 -10.21 22.19 -5.77
N PHE A 199 -10.01 23.18 -6.61
CA PHE A 199 -9.25 24.39 -6.27
C PHE A 199 -9.97 25.33 -5.29
N SER A 200 -11.28 25.16 -5.09
CA SER A 200 -12.04 25.92 -4.08
C SER A 200 -11.96 25.31 -2.67
N GLY A 201 -11.22 24.20 -2.51
CA GLY A 201 -10.94 23.59 -1.21
C GLY A 201 -11.85 22.41 -0.85
N LYS A 202 -12.56 21.79 -1.79
CA LYS A 202 -13.41 20.62 -1.57
C LYS A 202 -12.67 19.46 -0.86
N PHE A 203 -11.36 19.33 -1.09
CA PHE A 203 -10.51 18.30 -0.51
C PHE A 203 -9.42 18.87 0.42
N GLY A 204 -9.61 20.06 0.96
CA GLY A 204 -8.62 20.73 1.80
C GLY A 204 -7.27 20.86 1.07
N ASP A 205 -6.17 20.64 1.78
CA ASP A 205 -4.81 20.76 1.22
C ASP A 205 -4.53 19.77 0.08
N ALA A 206 -5.20 18.60 0.08
CA ALA A 206 -5.06 17.63 -1.00
C ALA A 206 -5.56 18.16 -2.35
N GLY A 207 -6.45 19.17 -2.35
CA GLY A 207 -6.96 19.84 -3.55
C GLY A 207 -6.07 20.96 -4.10
N ASN A 208 -4.96 21.31 -3.43
CA ASN A 208 -4.06 22.37 -3.89
C ASN A 208 -3.33 22.02 -5.20
N VAL A 209 -3.16 20.73 -5.46
CA VAL A 209 -2.66 20.18 -6.72
C VAL A 209 -3.67 19.18 -7.25
N VAL A 210 -3.99 19.26 -8.53
CA VAL A 210 -4.90 18.32 -9.22
C VAL A 210 -4.14 17.63 -10.34
N VAL A 211 -4.13 16.31 -10.31
CA VAL A 211 -3.61 15.45 -11.38
C VAL A 211 -4.76 15.15 -12.34
N ILE A 212 -4.63 15.58 -13.58
CA ILE A 212 -5.57 15.29 -14.66
C ILE A 212 -4.98 14.17 -15.52
N GLU A 213 -5.78 13.13 -15.78
CA GLU A 213 -5.33 11.93 -16.51
C GLU A 213 -6.30 11.58 -17.64
N GLU A 214 -5.77 10.94 -18.69
CA GLU A 214 -6.62 10.23 -19.64
C GLU A 214 -7.30 9.03 -18.96
N TYR A 215 -8.47 8.68 -19.42
CA TYR A 215 -9.20 7.52 -18.94
C TYR A 215 -8.69 6.24 -19.60
N LEU A 216 -8.14 5.33 -18.83
CA LEU A 216 -7.74 4.01 -19.33
C LEU A 216 -8.95 3.08 -19.42
N ARG A 217 -9.15 2.46 -20.58
CA ARG A 217 -10.22 1.49 -20.82
C ARG A 217 -9.64 0.08 -20.75
N GLY A 218 -10.06 -0.71 -19.77
CA GLY A 218 -9.54 -2.05 -19.56
C GLY A 218 -10.21 -2.76 -18.40
N VAL A 219 -9.53 -3.76 -17.85
CA VAL A 219 -9.98 -4.50 -16.68
C VAL A 219 -8.99 -4.23 -15.54
N GLU A 220 -9.51 -3.76 -14.40
CA GLU A 220 -8.69 -3.49 -13.22
C GLU A 220 -8.25 -4.78 -12.54
N LEU A 221 -7.03 -4.77 -11.99
CA LEU A 221 -6.52 -5.78 -11.08
C LEU A 221 -5.52 -5.17 -10.12
N SER A 222 -5.33 -5.85 -9.00
CA SER A 222 -4.40 -5.50 -7.95
C SER A 222 -3.23 -6.49 -7.91
N VAL A 223 -2.00 -6.00 -8.00
CA VAL A 223 -0.78 -6.78 -7.84
C VAL A 223 -0.04 -6.29 -6.61
N PHE A 224 0.53 -7.20 -5.84
CA PHE A 224 1.20 -6.91 -4.59
C PHE A 224 2.62 -7.44 -4.61
N VAL A 225 3.51 -6.68 -4.01
CA VAL A 225 4.90 -7.04 -3.83
C VAL A 225 5.27 -6.85 -2.37
N LEU A 226 5.99 -7.81 -1.79
CA LEU A 226 6.71 -7.63 -0.54
C LEU A 226 8.19 -7.47 -0.86
N THR A 227 8.79 -6.36 -0.44
CA THR A 227 10.16 -5.98 -0.81
C THR A 227 10.95 -5.39 0.35
N ASP A 228 12.26 -5.61 0.32
CA ASP A 228 13.25 -4.95 1.18
C ASP A 228 13.93 -3.74 0.50
N GLY A 229 13.39 -3.32 -0.67
CA GLY A 229 13.93 -2.23 -1.49
C GLY A 229 15.02 -2.66 -2.48
N LYS A 230 15.44 -3.93 -2.46
CA LYS A 230 16.42 -4.52 -3.39
C LYS A 230 15.90 -5.78 -4.05
N SER A 231 15.37 -6.67 -3.23
CA SER A 231 14.76 -7.94 -3.63
C SER A 231 13.29 -7.94 -3.28
N TYR A 232 12.51 -8.81 -3.94
CA TYR A 232 11.06 -8.86 -3.72
C TYR A 232 10.50 -10.25 -4.03
N VAL A 233 9.29 -10.49 -3.53
CA VAL A 233 8.40 -11.54 -4.00
C VAL A 233 7.09 -10.92 -4.48
N ILE A 234 6.56 -11.43 -5.60
CA ILE A 234 5.24 -11.04 -6.10
C ILE A 234 4.22 -11.95 -5.42
N LEU A 235 3.29 -11.33 -4.66
CA LEU A 235 2.22 -12.03 -3.96
C LEU A 235 1.08 -12.35 -4.93
N PRO A 236 0.12 -13.23 -4.57
CA PRO A 236 -1.04 -13.50 -5.40
C PRO A 236 -1.78 -12.22 -5.76
N GLU A 237 -2.12 -12.10 -7.02
CA GLU A 237 -2.94 -11.01 -7.55
C GLU A 237 -4.39 -11.14 -7.10
N ALA A 238 -5.11 -10.00 -7.14
CA ALA A 238 -6.52 -9.95 -6.80
C ALA A 238 -7.28 -8.95 -7.69
N LYS A 239 -8.61 -9.01 -7.63
CA LYS A 239 -9.49 -7.95 -8.13
C LYS A 239 -10.44 -7.56 -7.02
N ASP A 240 -10.51 -6.27 -6.74
CA ASP A 240 -11.51 -5.67 -5.86
C ASP A 240 -12.76 -5.22 -6.62
N TYR A 241 -13.83 -4.98 -5.88
CA TYR A 241 -15.10 -4.46 -6.38
C TYR A 241 -15.47 -3.23 -5.56
N LYS A 242 -15.30 -2.05 -6.15
CA LYS A 242 -15.39 -0.76 -5.44
C LYS A 242 -16.80 -0.19 -5.35
N ARG A 243 -17.70 -0.55 -6.29
CA ARG A 243 -19.03 0.02 -6.33
C ARG A 243 -20.00 -0.68 -5.38
N VAL A 244 -20.85 0.11 -4.68
CA VAL A 244 -21.76 -0.42 -3.67
C VAL A 244 -22.92 -1.21 -4.24
N GLY A 245 -23.34 -0.91 -5.47
CA GLY A 245 -24.53 -1.51 -6.10
C GLY A 245 -24.19 -2.67 -7.02
N ALA A 246 -25.17 -3.56 -7.22
CA ALA A 246 -25.07 -4.66 -8.15
C ALA A 246 -24.84 -4.16 -9.60
N GLY A 247 -24.07 -4.94 -10.37
CA GLY A 247 -23.75 -4.57 -11.76
C GLY A 247 -22.80 -3.38 -11.89
N ASP A 248 -21.92 -3.18 -10.92
CA ASP A 248 -20.93 -2.09 -10.89
C ASP A 248 -21.57 -0.70 -10.94
N THR A 249 -22.59 -0.48 -10.10
CA THR A 249 -23.37 0.76 -10.03
C THR A 249 -23.25 1.44 -8.67
N GLY A 250 -23.68 2.71 -8.58
CA GLY A 250 -23.64 3.49 -7.34
C GLY A 250 -22.27 4.11 -7.05
N PRO A 251 -22.09 4.72 -5.86
CA PRO A 251 -20.85 5.36 -5.46
C PRO A 251 -19.71 4.36 -5.24
N ASN A 252 -18.47 4.84 -5.41
CA ASN A 252 -17.28 4.09 -5.00
C ASN A 252 -17.21 4.00 -3.47
N THR A 253 -16.65 2.89 -3.01
CA THR A 253 -16.41 2.58 -1.60
C THR A 253 -14.93 2.25 -1.38
N GLY A 254 -14.55 1.89 -0.15
CA GLY A 254 -13.24 1.30 0.14
C GLY A 254 -13.04 -0.12 -0.42
N GLY A 255 -14.10 -0.74 -0.94
CA GLY A 255 -14.14 -2.10 -1.48
C GLY A 255 -15.29 -2.91 -0.89
N MET A 256 -16.14 -3.47 -1.75
CA MET A 256 -17.28 -4.31 -1.36
C MET A 256 -16.94 -5.80 -1.38
N GLY A 257 -15.78 -6.14 -1.84
CA GLY A 257 -15.26 -7.50 -1.88
C GLY A 257 -14.05 -7.61 -2.78
N ALA A 258 -13.41 -8.77 -2.75
CA ALA A 258 -12.30 -9.09 -3.63
C ALA A 258 -12.27 -10.58 -3.96
N VAL A 259 -11.59 -10.94 -5.05
CA VAL A 259 -11.35 -12.32 -5.46
C VAL A 259 -9.88 -12.52 -5.84
N SER A 260 -9.34 -13.71 -5.60
CA SER A 260 -8.00 -14.13 -6.00
C SER A 260 -7.98 -15.65 -6.24
N PRO A 261 -7.37 -16.19 -7.31
CA PRO A 261 -6.73 -15.47 -8.42
C PRO A 261 -7.75 -14.85 -9.37
N VAL A 262 -7.27 -14.07 -10.34
CA VAL A 262 -8.09 -13.51 -11.41
C VAL A 262 -7.73 -14.16 -12.75
N PRO A 263 -8.71 -14.69 -13.53
CA PRO A 263 -8.43 -15.52 -14.71
C PRO A 263 -7.66 -14.81 -15.83
N PHE A 264 -7.78 -13.48 -15.92
CA PHE A 264 -7.08 -12.68 -16.95
C PHE A 264 -5.66 -12.26 -16.56
N ALA A 265 -5.22 -12.55 -15.34
CA ALA A 265 -3.81 -12.39 -14.92
C ALA A 265 -3.00 -13.63 -15.34
N THR A 266 -2.89 -13.85 -16.67
CA THR A 266 -2.13 -14.99 -17.20
C THR A 266 -0.64 -14.87 -16.87
N PRO A 267 0.11 -15.99 -16.91
CA PRO A 267 1.56 -15.94 -16.68
C PRO A 267 2.28 -14.96 -17.60
N GLU A 268 1.87 -14.84 -18.86
CA GLU A 268 2.45 -13.91 -19.84
C GLU A 268 2.14 -12.46 -19.46
N PHE A 269 0.92 -12.18 -18.98
CA PHE A 269 0.55 -10.85 -18.49
C PHE A 269 1.34 -10.50 -17.23
N MET A 270 1.42 -11.42 -16.26
CA MET A 270 2.18 -11.20 -15.01
C MET A 270 3.68 -11.02 -15.27
N LYS A 271 4.24 -11.70 -16.27
CA LYS A 271 5.62 -11.47 -16.71
C LYS A 271 5.80 -10.04 -17.23
N LYS A 272 4.86 -9.52 -18.04
CA LYS A 272 4.90 -8.10 -18.47
C LYS A 272 4.82 -7.15 -17.27
N VAL A 273 3.90 -7.43 -16.31
CA VAL A 273 3.80 -6.62 -15.08
C VAL A 273 5.13 -6.59 -14.34
N GLU A 274 5.77 -7.74 -14.16
CA GLU A 274 7.06 -7.80 -13.50
C GLU A 274 8.14 -7.00 -14.25
N GLU A 275 8.26 -7.20 -15.56
CA GLU A 275 9.32 -6.59 -16.37
C GLU A 275 9.14 -5.08 -16.55
N THR A 276 7.90 -4.61 -16.76
CA THR A 276 7.64 -3.21 -17.13
C THR A 276 7.19 -2.33 -15.96
N ILE A 277 6.80 -2.93 -14.83
CA ILE A 277 6.27 -2.18 -13.68
C ILE A 277 7.05 -2.51 -12.40
N VAL A 278 7.08 -3.78 -11.97
CA VAL A 278 7.65 -4.14 -10.65
C VAL A 278 9.16 -3.87 -10.63
N LYS A 279 9.92 -4.44 -11.57
CA LYS A 279 11.38 -4.25 -11.65
C LYS A 279 11.77 -2.77 -11.77
N PRO A 280 11.17 -1.99 -12.69
CA PRO A 280 11.48 -0.56 -12.78
C PRO A 280 11.11 0.21 -11.51
N THR A 281 10.03 -0.17 -10.80
CA THR A 281 9.68 0.46 -9.53
C THR A 281 10.73 0.21 -8.46
N ILE A 282 11.12 -1.05 -8.23
CA ILE A 282 12.12 -1.39 -7.21
C ILE A 282 13.48 -0.78 -7.54
N SER A 283 13.94 -0.91 -8.80
CA SER A 283 15.22 -0.31 -9.23
C SER A 283 15.18 1.21 -9.21
N GLY A 284 14.04 1.81 -9.52
CA GLY A 284 13.82 3.25 -9.45
C GLY A 284 13.95 3.79 -8.02
N LEU A 285 13.27 3.16 -7.06
CA LEU A 285 13.38 3.51 -5.65
C LEU A 285 14.84 3.42 -5.17
N ALA A 286 15.53 2.33 -5.50
CA ALA A 286 16.93 2.14 -5.14
C ALA A 286 17.84 3.20 -5.79
N SER A 287 17.64 3.54 -7.08
CA SER A 287 18.45 4.52 -7.81
C SER A 287 18.24 5.95 -7.31
N GLU A 288 17.05 6.29 -6.82
CA GLU A 288 16.76 7.58 -6.21
C GLU A 288 17.16 7.64 -4.72
N GLY A 289 17.73 6.55 -4.16
CA GLY A 289 18.11 6.49 -2.75
C GLY A 289 16.92 6.50 -1.79
N ILE A 290 15.74 6.06 -2.24
CA ILE A 290 14.52 5.98 -1.44
C ILE A 290 14.47 4.60 -0.79
N PRO A 291 14.72 4.48 0.53
CA PRO A 291 14.65 3.21 1.22
C PRO A 291 13.21 2.71 1.28
N TYR A 292 13.01 1.45 0.96
CA TYR A 292 11.69 0.83 1.01
C TYR A 292 11.75 -0.53 1.71
N CYS A 293 10.85 -0.76 2.66
CA CYS A 293 10.68 -2.04 3.34
C CYS A 293 9.19 -2.28 3.54
N GLY A 294 8.64 -3.34 2.98
CA GLY A 294 7.21 -3.65 3.15
C GLY A 294 6.48 -3.91 1.84
N PHE A 295 5.17 -3.69 1.87
CA PHE A 295 4.30 -3.95 0.74
C PHE A 295 4.25 -2.76 -0.23
N ILE A 296 4.24 -3.07 -1.54
CA ILE A 296 3.78 -2.16 -2.59
C ILE A 296 2.56 -2.79 -3.24
N PHE A 297 1.47 -2.05 -3.25
CA PHE A 297 0.29 -2.35 -4.04
C PHE A 297 0.34 -1.57 -5.35
N PHE A 298 0.15 -2.28 -6.43
CA PHE A 298 0.02 -1.75 -7.78
C PHE A 298 -1.44 -1.90 -8.21
N GLY A 299 -2.19 -0.81 -8.27
CA GLY A 299 -3.48 -0.75 -8.95
C GLY A 299 -3.24 -0.68 -10.45
N LEU A 300 -3.61 -1.72 -11.18
CA LEU A 300 -3.31 -1.87 -12.59
C LEU A 300 -4.58 -1.86 -13.44
N MET A 301 -4.46 -1.31 -14.65
CA MET A 301 -5.41 -1.47 -15.73
C MET A 301 -4.80 -2.36 -16.81
N ASN A 302 -5.44 -3.50 -17.10
CA ASN A 302 -5.10 -4.32 -18.25
C ASN A 302 -5.78 -3.73 -19.50
N VAL A 303 -5.01 -3.02 -20.30
CA VAL A 303 -5.47 -2.42 -21.56
C VAL A 303 -5.03 -3.32 -22.72
N VAL A 304 -5.94 -4.16 -23.20
CA VAL A 304 -5.70 -5.07 -24.33
C VAL A 304 -4.41 -5.89 -24.17
N GLY A 305 -4.22 -6.49 -22.98
CA GLY A 305 -3.06 -7.33 -22.65
C GLY A 305 -1.77 -6.58 -22.30
N ASN A 306 -1.85 -5.26 -22.10
CA ASN A 306 -0.74 -4.44 -21.61
C ASN A 306 -1.08 -3.82 -20.27
N PRO A 307 -0.20 -3.94 -19.24
CA PRO A 307 -0.44 -3.37 -17.93
C PRO A 307 -0.09 -1.88 -17.88
N PHE A 308 -0.95 -1.09 -17.25
CA PHE A 308 -0.73 0.33 -16.94
C PHE A 308 -0.99 0.56 -15.46
N VAL A 309 -0.12 1.31 -14.78
CA VAL A 309 -0.33 1.68 -13.39
C VAL A 309 -1.37 2.79 -13.30
N VAL A 310 -2.43 2.56 -12.54
CA VAL A 310 -3.47 3.53 -12.18
C VAL A 310 -3.05 4.29 -10.92
N GLU A 311 -2.53 3.54 -9.92
CA GLU A 311 -2.07 4.08 -8.65
C GLU A 311 -1.11 3.13 -7.94
N TYR A 312 -0.33 3.66 -7.01
CA TYR A 312 0.39 2.90 -6.00
C TYR A 312 -0.31 3.05 -4.65
N ASN A 313 -0.20 2.02 -3.81
CA ASN A 313 -0.39 2.17 -2.37
C ASN A 313 0.86 1.63 -1.66
N ALA A 314 1.33 2.37 -0.65
CA ALA A 314 2.55 2.06 0.10
C ALA A 314 2.32 1.04 1.23
N ARG A 315 1.33 0.19 1.08
CA ARG A 315 0.84 -0.79 2.05
C ARG A 315 0.05 -1.89 1.35
N PHE A 316 -0.36 -2.92 2.10
CA PHE A 316 -1.23 -3.95 1.55
C PHE A 316 -2.66 -3.42 1.31
N GLY A 317 -3.40 -4.04 0.39
CA GLY A 317 -4.77 -3.64 0.02
C GLY A 317 -5.82 -3.98 1.08
N ASP A 318 -6.95 -3.32 1.04
CA ASP A 318 -8.16 -3.65 1.78
C ASP A 318 -9.36 -3.42 0.86
N PRO A 319 -10.08 -4.48 0.45
CA PRO A 319 -10.20 -5.83 1.04
C PRO A 319 -9.33 -6.93 0.40
N GLU A 320 -8.32 -6.64 -0.37
CA GLU A 320 -7.54 -7.66 -1.09
C GLU A 320 -6.70 -8.53 -0.16
N THR A 321 -6.21 -7.99 0.95
CA THR A 321 -5.45 -8.76 1.96
C THR A 321 -6.22 -10.00 2.41
N GLN A 322 -7.54 -9.89 2.54
CA GLN A 322 -8.45 -10.95 2.99
C GLN A 322 -8.53 -12.13 2.01
N VAL A 323 -8.17 -11.95 0.75
CA VAL A 323 -8.17 -13.02 -0.27
C VAL A 323 -6.75 -13.44 -0.68
N VAL A 324 -5.75 -12.59 -0.49
CA VAL A 324 -4.36 -12.89 -0.82
C VAL A 324 -3.68 -13.73 0.26
N LEU A 325 -3.78 -13.33 1.53
CA LEU A 325 -3.13 -14.03 2.65
C LEU A 325 -3.53 -15.49 2.82
N PRO A 326 -4.82 -15.90 2.64
CA PRO A 326 -5.20 -17.31 2.71
C PRO A 326 -4.50 -18.18 1.66
N ARG A 327 -4.11 -17.60 0.53
CA ARG A 327 -3.43 -18.29 -0.56
C ARG A 327 -1.91 -18.42 -0.37
N ILE A 328 -1.32 -17.68 0.56
CA ILE A 328 0.12 -17.78 0.89
C ILE A 328 0.30 -18.95 1.87
N LYS A 329 1.07 -19.98 1.46
CA LYS A 329 1.35 -21.15 2.31
C LYS A 329 2.51 -20.93 3.29
N ASN A 330 3.38 -19.98 2.99
CA ASN A 330 4.51 -19.65 3.84
C ASN A 330 4.08 -19.14 5.22
N ASP A 331 5.00 -19.27 6.17
CA ASP A 331 4.92 -18.55 7.43
C ASP A 331 5.07 -17.04 7.14
N MET A 332 3.97 -16.30 7.32
CA MET A 332 3.95 -14.87 7.03
C MET A 332 4.83 -14.07 7.98
N LEU A 333 4.97 -14.50 9.22
CA LEU A 333 5.86 -13.85 10.19
C LEU A 333 7.32 -13.96 9.72
N GLU A 334 7.73 -15.12 9.22
CA GLU A 334 9.06 -15.31 8.66
C GLU A 334 9.30 -14.42 7.43
N LEU A 335 8.35 -14.34 6.49
CA LEU A 335 8.46 -13.46 5.32
C LEU A 335 8.62 -11.99 5.74
N LEU A 336 7.85 -11.51 6.72
CA LEU A 336 7.94 -10.14 7.22
C LEU A 336 9.28 -9.87 7.93
N MET A 337 9.78 -10.86 8.68
CA MET A 337 11.10 -10.75 9.32
C MET A 337 12.22 -10.70 8.28
N LEU A 338 12.17 -11.54 7.22
CA LEU A 338 13.12 -11.47 6.09
C LEU A 338 13.08 -10.11 5.39
N CYS A 339 11.88 -9.58 5.15
CA CYS A 339 11.69 -8.26 4.56
C CYS A 339 12.37 -7.17 5.41
N ALA A 340 12.04 -7.11 6.70
CA ALA A 340 12.59 -6.09 7.60
C ALA A 340 14.10 -6.24 7.85
N ALA A 341 14.66 -7.43 7.63
CA ALA A 341 16.09 -7.71 7.75
C ALA A 341 16.88 -7.47 6.45
N GLY A 342 16.24 -7.06 5.35
CA GLY A 342 16.91 -6.86 4.06
C GLY A 342 17.33 -8.15 3.37
N LYS A 343 16.56 -9.23 3.54
CA LYS A 343 16.86 -10.60 3.08
C LYS A 343 15.79 -11.21 2.18
N MET A 344 15.05 -10.39 1.46
CA MET A 344 14.02 -10.90 0.54
C MET A 344 14.57 -11.77 -0.58
N ASN A 345 15.87 -11.71 -0.88
CA ASN A 345 16.55 -12.62 -1.80
C ASN A 345 16.58 -14.08 -1.31
N GLU A 346 16.35 -14.33 -0.04
CA GLU A 346 16.27 -15.69 0.56
C GLU A 346 14.81 -16.20 0.60
N ALA A 347 13.82 -15.35 0.28
CA ALA A 347 12.41 -15.71 0.30
C ALA A 347 11.99 -16.45 -0.97
N GLU A 348 11.31 -17.58 -0.80
CA GLU A 348 10.62 -18.29 -1.86
C GLU A 348 9.12 -18.33 -1.52
N LEU A 349 8.26 -17.87 -2.43
CA LEU A 349 6.82 -17.82 -2.19
C LEU A 349 6.14 -19.08 -2.69
N VAL A 350 5.36 -19.72 -1.82
CA VAL A 350 4.51 -20.88 -2.15
C VAL A 350 3.05 -20.47 -2.09
N VAL A 351 2.36 -20.54 -3.22
CA VAL A 351 0.97 -20.12 -3.37
C VAL A 351 0.05 -21.33 -3.44
N ALA A 352 -1.07 -21.28 -2.70
CA ALA A 352 -2.14 -22.27 -2.81
C ALA A 352 -2.91 -22.09 -4.12
N PRO A 353 -3.27 -23.21 -4.80
CA PRO A 353 -4.01 -23.12 -6.07
C PRO A 353 -5.49 -22.76 -5.89
N GLN A 354 -6.00 -22.83 -4.65
CA GLN A 354 -7.39 -22.57 -4.34
C GLN A 354 -7.76 -21.11 -4.58
N PHE A 355 -9.03 -20.88 -4.93
CA PHE A 355 -9.61 -19.54 -5.00
C PHE A 355 -9.99 -19.04 -3.62
N ALA A 356 -9.90 -17.73 -3.44
CA ALA A 356 -10.38 -17.02 -2.26
C ALA A 356 -11.30 -15.88 -2.71
N ALA A 357 -12.37 -15.66 -1.96
CA ALA A 357 -13.26 -14.53 -2.14
C ALA A 357 -13.65 -13.94 -0.79
N THR A 358 -13.79 -12.62 -0.73
CA THR A 358 -14.34 -11.91 0.42
C THR A 358 -15.51 -11.04 -0.01
N VAL A 359 -16.49 -10.90 0.88
CA VAL A 359 -17.65 -10.01 0.70
C VAL A 359 -17.73 -9.12 1.93
N ILE A 360 -17.81 -7.83 1.71
CA ILE A 360 -17.92 -6.84 2.79
C ILE A 360 -19.40 -6.60 3.08
N LEU A 361 -19.79 -6.88 4.33
CA LEU A 361 -21.09 -6.54 4.86
C LEU A 361 -21.02 -5.15 5.48
N ALA A 362 -21.86 -4.25 5.00
CA ALA A 362 -21.93 -2.88 5.49
C ALA A 362 -23.34 -2.54 5.99
N SER A 363 -23.41 -1.59 6.92
CA SER A 363 -24.71 -1.06 7.38
C SER A 363 -25.41 -0.25 6.30
N GLY A 364 -26.75 -0.09 6.44
CA GLY A 364 -27.51 0.79 5.55
C GLY A 364 -26.96 2.21 5.59
N GLY A 365 -26.90 2.86 4.40
CA GLY A 365 -26.35 4.20 4.24
C GLY A 365 -24.85 4.27 3.89
N TYR A 366 -24.11 3.15 3.97
CA TYR A 366 -22.72 3.11 3.51
C TYR A 366 -22.63 3.39 1.99
N PRO A 367 -21.67 4.22 1.50
CA PRO A 367 -20.50 4.82 2.19
C PRO A 367 -20.73 6.28 2.67
N GLY A 368 -21.96 6.71 2.88
CA GLY A 368 -22.35 8.04 3.32
C GLY A 368 -22.15 8.32 4.81
#